data_541b741cc8cd737478545e1a6af495d0
#
_entry.id   541b741cc8cd737478545e1a6af495d0
#
_cell.length_a   1.000
_cell.length_b   1.000
_cell.length_c   1.000
_cell.angle_alpha   90.00
_cell.angle_beta   90.00
_cell.angle_gamma   90.00
#
_symmetry.space_group_name_H-M   'P 1'
#
loop_
_entity.id
_entity.type
_entity.pdbx_description
1 polymer ?
#
loop_
_entity_poly.entity_id
_entity_poly.type
_entity_poly.pdbx_seq_one_letter_code
_entity_poly.pdbx_strand_id
1 'polypeptide(L)'
;MSATATSFQLRSLAPVLIVDSVEPCLDFWVDGLAFTKENEVPGPDGKIVFASVKKDGVEIMYQTRASVEADTPAQAGDLSGHSTALFITVPSVADLDAIESRVKNAPSVKPRHETFYGSVEFYVREPGGNVVGFAAFK
;
A
#
# COMPACT_ATOMS: atom_id res chain seq x y z
N MET A 1 32.30 -24.19 -5.61
CA MET A 1 31.16 -23.33 -5.26
C MET A 1 31.64 -22.20 -4.37
N SER A 2 31.16 -21.04 -4.57
CA SER A 2 31.55 -19.88 -3.78
C SER A 2 30.38 -19.42 -2.91
N ALA A 3 30.62 -19.27 -1.61
CA ALA A 3 29.64 -18.68 -0.71
C ALA A 3 29.31 -17.23 -1.09
N THR A 4 30.25 -16.53 -1.77
CA THR A 4 30.03 -15.13 -2.19
C THR A 4 28.96 -15.03 -3.28
N ALA A 5 28.74 -16.09 -4.09
CA ALA A 5 27.73 -16.11 -5.14
C ALA A 5 26.30 -15.96 -4.55
N THR A 6 26.09 -16.36 -3.29
CA THR A 6 24.81 -16.24 -2.60
C THR A 6 24.87 -15.22 -1.45
N SER A 7 26.00 -14.53 -1.33
CA SER A 7 26.25 -13.63 -0.21
C SER A 7 25.82 -12.21 -0.55
N PHE A 8 24.53 -11.95 -0.42
CA PHE A 8 23.99 -10.62 -0.62
C PHE A 8 22.87 -10.38 0.39
N GLN A 9 22.51 -9.13 0.58
CA GLN A 9 21.45 -8.74 1.50
C GLN A 9 20.40 -7.91 0.78
N LEU A 10 19.16 -8.08 1.21
CA LEU A 10 18.04 -7.25 0.79
C LEU A 10 17.70 -6.31 1.93
N ARG A 11 17.43 -5.04 1.64
CA ARG A 11 17.12 -4.06 2.67
C ARG A 11 15.62 -3.91 2.89
N SER A 12 14.87 -3.79 1.82
CA SER A 12 13.42 -3.56 1.92
C SER A 12 12.75 -3.88 0.61
N LEU A 13 11.45 -3.97 0.66
CA LEU A 13 10.60 -4.05 -0.52
C LEU A 13 9.45 -3.07 -0.31
N ALA A 14 9.15 -2.29 -1.32
CA ALA A 14 7.98 -1.41 -1.30
C ALA A 14 7.25 -1.53 -2.63
N PRO A 15 5.92 -1.69 -2.62
CA PRO A 15 5.14 -1.60 -3.84
C PRO A 15 5.11 -0.16 -4.33
N VAL A 16 5.05 0.02 -5.64
CA VAL A 16 4.76 1.32 -6.24
C VAL A 16 3.41 1.19 -6.93
N LEU A 17 2.40 1.84 -6.36
CA LEU A 17 1.03 1.75 -6.85
C LEU A 17 0.78 2.93 -7.79
N ILE A 18 0.29 2.62 -8.99
CA ILE A 18 0.04 3.62 -10.02
C ILE A 18 -1.42 4.05 -9.90
N VAL A 19 -1.63 5.33 -9.64
CA VAL A 19 -2.95 5.89 -9.37
C VAL A 19 -3.17 7.17 -10.17
N ASP A 20 -4.41 7.60 -10.27
CA ASP A 20 -4.71 8.86 -10.94
C ASP A 20 -4.34 10.06 -10.07
N SER A 21 -4.57 9.96 -8.76
CA SER A 21 -4.30 11.03 -7.80
C SER A 21 -3.69 10.46 -6.54
N VAL A 22 -2.57 11.04 -6.09
CA VAL A 22 -1.84 10.56 -4.91
C VAL A 22 -2.43 11.10 -3.62
N GLU A 23 -2.92 12.33 -3.60
CA GLU A 23 -3.38 12.99 -2.36
C GLU A 23 -4.44 12.19 -1.58
N PRO A 24 -5.51 11.67 -2.21
CA PRO A 24 -6.48 10.87 -1.46
C PRO A 24 -5.88 9.62 -0.83
N CYS A 25 -4.87 9.04 -1.48
CA CYS A 25 -4.20 7.86 -0.94
C CYS A 25 -3.40 8.20 0.31
N LEU A 26 -2.77 9.38 0.33
CA LEU A 26 -2.07 9.85 1.52
C LEU A 26 -3.02 10.04 2.69
N ASP A 27 -4.22 10.56 2.44
CA ASP A 27 -5.21 10.73 3.50
C ASP A 27 -5.56 9.38 4.16
N PHE A 28 -5.70 8.35 3.36
CA PHE A 28 -6.01 7.01 3.87
C PHE A 28 -4.91 6.50 4.79
N TRP A 29 -3.65 6.60 4.38
CA TRP A 29 -2.53 6.04 5.13
C TRP A 29 -2.05 6.95 6.26
N VAL A 30 -1.92 8.25 5.99
CA VAL A 30 -1.37 9.20 6.97
C VAL A 30 -2.43 9.59 8.00
N ASP A 31 -3.57 10.10 7.54
CA ASP A 31 -4.61 10.56 8.45
C ASP A 31 -5.38 9.39 9.05
N GLY A 32 -5.68 8.39 8.23
CA GLY A 32 -6.45 7.22 8.67
C GLY A 32 -5.66 6.25 9.54
N LEU A 33 -4.46 5.88 9.12
CA LEU A 33 -3.71 4.80 9.75
C LEU A 33 -2.40 5.25 10.41
N ALA A 34 -2.18 6.56 10.54
CA ALA A 34 -1.03 7.14 11.23
C ALA A 34 0.32 6.75 10.62
N PHE A 35 0.36 6.54 9.32
CA PHE A 35 1.63 6.39 8.59
C PHE A 35 2.32 7.74 8.51
N THR A 36 3.63 7.73 8.36
CA THR A 36 4.43 8.93 8.14
C THR A 36 4.71 9.09 6.65
N LYS A 37 4.49 10.29 6.13
CA LYS A 37 4.87 10.61 4.77
C LYS A 37 6.39 10.83 4.74
N GLU A 38 7.10 10.00 3.99
CA GLU A 38 8.57 10.04 3.94
C GLU A 38 9.07 10.92 2.80
N ASN A 39 8.47 10.76 1.62
CA ASN A 39 8.89 11.48 0.42
C ASN A 39 7.67 12.03 -0.29
N GLU A 40 7.90 13.14 -1.01
CA GLU A 40 6.85 13.77 -1.76
C GLU A 40 7.49 14.54 -2.92
N VAL A 41 7.00 14.30 -4.13
CA VAL A 41 7.49 14.99 -5.33
C VAL A 41 6.32 15.70 -6.00
N PRO A 42 6.34 17.04 -6.07
CA PRO A 42 5.30 17.78 -6.79
C PRO A 42 5.54 17.72 -8.29
N GLY A 43 4.45 17.72 -9.05
CA GLY A 43 4.51 17.84 -10.50
C GLY A 43 4.46 19.29 -10.95
N PRO A 44 4.43 19.51 -12.29
CA PRO A 44 4.43 20.87 -12.86
C PRO A 44 3.22 21.71 -12.43
N ASP A 45 2.10 21.08 -12.12
CA ASP A 45 0.87 21.78 -11.70
C ASP A 45 0.76 21.92 -10.17
N GLY A 46 1.81 21.54 -9.44
CA GLY A 46 1.83 21.58 -7.98
C GLY A 46 1.18 20.40 -7.29
N LYS A 47 0.52 19.52 -8.02
CA LYS A 47 -0.05 18.29 -7.45
C LYS A 47 1.04 17.24 -7.29
N ILE A 48 0.88 16.39 -6.29
CA ILE A 48 1.87 15.35 -5.99
C ILE A 48 1.83 14.30 -7.08
N VAL A 49 3.01 13.97 -7.66
CA VAL A 49 3.13 12.92 -8.67
C VAL A 49 3.76 11.65 -8.13
N PHE A 50 4.43 11.74 -6.97
CA PHE A 50 5.03 10.60 -6.29
C PHE A 50 5.06 10.88 -4.79
N ALA A 51 4.79 9.86 -3.98
CA ALA A 51 4.95 9.95 -2.53
C ALA A 51 5.19 8.56 -1.96
N SER A 52 5.81 8.51 -0.78
CA SER A 52 5.93 7.29 -0.02
C SER A 52 5.46 7.50 1.41
N VAL A 53 4.88 6.46 1.98
CA VAL A 53 4.40 6.43 3.36
C VAL A 53 4.98 5.22 4.06
N LYS A 54 5.24 5.34 5.35
CA LYS A 54 5.87 4.28 6.12
C LYS A 54 5.33 4.24 7.55
N LYS A 55 5.16 3.04 8.06
CA LYS A 55 4.86 2.81 9.48
C LYS A 55 5.40 1.45 9.86
N ASP A 56 6.19 1.43 10.94
CA ASP A 56 6.86 0.22 11.41
C ASP A 56 7.69 -0.38 10.26
N GLY A 57 7.47 -1.59 9.87
CA GLY A 57 8.20 -2.19 8.75
C GLY A 57 7.48 -2.13 7.41
N VAL A 58 6.38 -1.37 7.31
CA VAL A 58 5.55 -1.32 6.11
C VAL A 58 5.78 -0.02 5.36
N GLU A 59 6.15 -0.12 4.09
CA GLU A 59 6.34 1.03 3.22
C GLU A 59 5.52 0.86 1.94
N ILE A 60 4.87 1.94 1.51
CA ILE A 60 4.04 1.95 0.30
C ILE A 60 4.38 3.21 -0.47
N MET A 61 4.54 3.07 -1.78
CA MET A 61 4.82 4.19 -2.68
C MET A 61 3.69 4.36 -3.66
N TYR A 62 3.44 5.61 -4.04
CA TYR A 62 2.43 5.97 -5.02
C TYR A 62 3.05 6.84 -6.10
N GLN A 63 2.61 6.63 -7.33
CA GLN A 63 3.00 7.46 -8.47
C GLN A 63 1.78 7.68 -9.36
N THR A 64 1.62 8.89 -9.90
CA THR A 64 0.51 9.14 -10.81
C THR A 64 0.75 8.46 -12.14
N ARG A 65 -0.35 8.04 -12.77
CA ARG A 65 -0.32 7.44 -14.10
C ARG A 65 0.35 8.37 -15.11
N ALA A 66 0.03 9.67 -15.05
CA ALA A 66 0.61 10.65 -15.96
C ALA A 66 2.13 10.75 -15.81
N SER A 67 2.65 10.67 -14.59
CA SER A 67 4.10 10.70 -14.33
C SER A 67 4.79 9.46 -14.89
N VAL A 68 4.19 8.29 -14.73
CA VAL A 68 4.75 7.05 -15.28
C VAL A 68 4.76 7.10 -16.80
N GLU A 69 3.69 7.60 -17.41
CA GLU A 69 3.61 7.73 -18.88
C GLU A 69 4.70 8.66 -19.43
N ALA A 70 5.01 9.75 -18.70
CA ALA A 70 6.05 10.68 -19.11
C ALA A 70 7.45 10.08 -18.98
N ASP A 71 7.69 9.33 -17.89
CA ASP A 71 9.03 8.81 -17.57
C ASP A 71 9.32 7.49 -18.27
N THR A 72 8.36 6.58 -18.31
CA THR A 72 8.55 5.21 -18.76
C THR A 72 7.28 4.71 -19.46
N PRO A 73 7.03 5.14 -20.71
CA PRO A 73 5.78 4.78 -21.39
C PRO A 73 5.49 3.28 -21.47
N ALA A 74 6.52 2.46 -21.62
CA ALA A 74 6.36 1.01 -21.69
C ALA A 74 5.83 0.46 -20.36
N GLN A 75 6.36 0.95 -19.25
CA GLN A 75 5.91 0.55 -17.91
C GLN A 75 4.47 0.99 -17.67
N ALA A 76 4.10 2.19 -18.12
CA ALA A 76 2.74 2.69 -18.00
C ALA A 76 1.75 1.78 -18.74
N GLY A 77 2.13 1.31 -19.93
CA GLY A 77 1.30 0.37 -20.70
C GLY A 77 1.07 -0.94 -19.96
N ASP A 78 2.08 -1.42 -19.25
CA ASP A 78 1.99 -2.68 -18.51
C ASP A 78 1.19 -2.54 -17.22
N LEU A 79 1.28 -1.40 -16.53
CA LEU A 79 0.72 -1.23 -15.20
C LEU A 79 -0.62 -0.49 -15.18
N SER A 80 -0.96 0.20 -16.26
CA SER A 80 -2.14 1.05 -16.32
C SER A 80 -3.42 0.25 -16.31
N GLY A 81 -4.41 0.68 -15.51
CA GLY A 81 -5.72 0.05 -15.47
C GLY A 81 -5.81 -1.16 -14.57
N HIS A 82 -4.76 -1.49 -13.85
CA HIS A 82 -4.74 -2.61 -12.92
C HIS A 82 -4.78 -2.13 -11.47
N SER A 83 -5.54 -2.83 -10.64
CA SER A 83 -5.46 -2.65 -9.19
C SER A 83 -4.55 -3.72 -8.59
N THR A 84 -4.06 -3.44 -7.40
CA THR A 84 -3.15 -4.32 -6.67
C THR A 84 -3.81 -4.70 -5.35
N ALA A 85 -3.49 -5.89 -4.86
CA ALA A 85 -3.89 -6.32 -3.54
C ALA A 85 -2.67 -6.27 -2.62
N LEU A 86 -2.83 -5.63 -1.47
CA LEU A 86 -1.83 -5.60 -0.41
C LEU A 86 -2.33 -6.43 0.75
N PHE A 87 -1.44 -7.18 1.39
CA PHE A 87 -1.77 -8.00 2.54
C PHE A 87 -0.86 -7.60 3.70
N ILE A 88 -1.45 -7.03 4.75
CA ILE A 88 -0.71 -6.53 5.90
C ILE A 88 -1.06 -7.38 7.11
N THR A 89 -0.06 -7.97 7.73
CA THR A 89 -0.25 -8.73 8.96
C THR A 89 0.01 -7.84 10.16
N VAL A 90 -0.76 -8.05 11.21
CA VAL A 90 -0.64 -7.31 12.47
C VAL A 90 -0.42 -8.29 13.63
N PRO A 91 0.18 -7.85 14.74
CA PRO A 91 0.58 -8.76 15.81
C PRO A 91 -0.57 -9.38 16.58
N SER A 92 -1.74 -8.72 16.64
CA SER A 92 -2.82 -9.18 17.50
C SER A 92 -4.18 -8.80 16.94
N VAL A 93 -5.22 -9.47 17.44
CA VAL A 93 -6.61 -9.11 17.11
C VAL A 93 -6.95 -7.71 17.63
N ALA A 94 -6.34 -7.28 18.74
CA ALA A 94 -6.56 -5.92 19.24
C ALA A 94 -6.07 -4.87 18.25
N ASP A 95 -4.92 -5.13 17.60
CA ASP A 95 -4.43 -4.24 16.55
C ASP A 95 -5.37 -4.24 15.34
N LEU A 96 -5.89 -5.41 14.98
CA LEU A 96 -6.87 -5.53 13.90
C LEU A 96 -8.13 -4.72 14.21
N ASP A 97 -8.63 -4.79 15.45
CA ASP A 97 -9.78 -4.01 15.90
C ASP A 97 -9.53 -2.50 15.74
N ALA A 98 -8.36 -2.05 16.13
CA ALA A 98 -8.00 -0.63 16.04
C ALA A 98 -7.97 -0.16 14.58
N ILE A 99 -7.40 -0.97 13.69
CA ILE A 99 -7.35 -0.65 12.26
C ILE A 99 -8.75 -0.63 11.67
N GLU A 100 -9.56 -1.63 11.97
CA GLU A 100 -10.92 -1.71 11.44
C GLU A 100 -11.73 -0.47 11.80
N SER A 101 -11.58 0.01 13.02
CA SER A 101 -12.24 1.24 13.47
C SER A 101 -11.81 2.46 12.66
N ARG A 102 -10.52 2.53 12.30
CA ARG A 102 -9.96 3.68 11.57
C ARG A 102 -10.34 3.69 10.10
N VAL A 103 -10.56 2.53 9.50
CA VAL A 103 -10.88 2.43 8.07
C VAL A 103 -12.36 2.12 7.80
N LYS A 104 -13.21 2.31 8.79
CA LYS A 104 -14.63 1.97 8.67
C LYS A 104 -15.36 2.67 7.53
N ASN A 105 -14.84 3.81 7.07
CA ASN A 105 -15.44 4.57 5.97
C ASN A 105 -14.94 4.12 4.60
N ALA A 106 -13.93 3.26 4.55
CA ALA A 106 -13.44 2.71 3.29
C ALA A 106 -14.42 1.63 2.79
N PRO A 107 -14.63 1.54 1.47
CA PRO A 107 -15.51 0.50 0.93
C PRO A 107 -15.02 -0.89 1.30
N SER A 108 -15.92 -1.72 1.83
CA SER A 108 -15.59 -3.09 2.19
C SER A 108 -15.49 -3.96 0.95
N VAL A 109 -14.41 -4.71 0.83
CA VAL A 109 -14.24 -5.73 -0.20
C VAL A 109 -14.66 -7.09 0.35
N LYS A 110 -14.23 -7.37 1.60
CA LYS A 110 -14.65 -8.57 2.30
C LYS A 110 -14.73 -8.26 3.80
N PRO A 111 -15.89 -8.49 4.44
CA PRO A 111 -16.02 -8.18 5.86
C PRO A 111 -15.17 -9.14 6.71
N ARG A 112 -15.04 -8.77 7.97
CA ARG A 112 -14.26 -9.54 8.94
C ARG A 112 -14.72 -10.99 8.99
N HIS A 113 -13.76 -11.90 8.89
CA HIS A 113 -14.02 -13.34 8.88
C HIS A 113 -12.81 -14.09 9.42
N GLU A 114 -13.05 -15.31 9.86
CA GLU A 114 -11.99 -16.23 10.24
C GLU A 114 -11.66 -17.11 9.03
N THR A 115 -10.37 -17.42 8.88
CA THR A 115 -9.90 -18.25 7.78
C THR A 115 -9.56 -19.65 8.28
N PHE A 116 -9.53 -20.61 7.36
CA PHE A 116 -9.15 -21.99 7.71
C PHE A 116 -7.66 -22.09 8.09
N TYR A 117 -6.85 -21.11 7.70
CA TYR A 117 -5.41 -21.12 7.99
C TYR A 117 -5.05 -20.34 9.25
N GLY A 118 -6.01 -19.98 10.07
CA GLY A 118 -5.74 -19.52 11.43
C GLY A 118 -5.66 -18.03 11.62
N SER A 119 -6.24 -17.23 10.74
CA SER A 119 -6.24 -15.77 10.87
C SER A 119 -7.65 -15.23 11.00
N VAL A 120 -7.74 -13.99 11.47
CA VAL A 120 -8.93 -13.13 11.36
C VAL A 120 -8.55 -12.02 10.40
N GLU A 121 -9.36 -11.77 9.37
CA GLU A 121 -9.03 -10.82 8.31
C GLU A 121 -10.23 -10.00 7.89
N PHE A 122 -9.94 -8.83 7.30
CA PHE A 122 -10.92 -8.08 6.52
C PHE A 122 -10.19 -7.32 5.42
N TYR A 123 -10.93 -6.96 4.37
CA TYR A 123 -10.36 -6.29 3.19
C TYR A 123 -11.18 -5.07 2.86
N VAL A 124 -10.48 -3.97 2.54
CA VAL A 124 -11.11 -2.71 2.12
C VAL A 124 -10.46 -2.22 0.84
N ARG A 125 -11.11 -1.28 0.17
CA ARG A 125 -10.55 -0.61 -1.00
C ARG A 125 -10.04 0.75 -0.58
N GLU A 126 -8.76 1.02 -0.88
CA GLU A 126 -8.18 2.32 -0.60
C GLU A 126 -8.50 3.29 -1.76
N PRO A 127 -8.28 4.62 -1.58
CA PRO A 127 -8.75 5.61 -2.56
C PRO A 127 -8.17 5.49 -3.96
N GLY A 128 -7.03 4.83 -4.13
CA GLY A 128 -6.45 4.59 -5.45
C GLY A 128 -7.06 3.42 -6.19
N GLY A 129 -8.04 2.73 -5.58
CA GLY A 129 -8.70 1.57 -6.18
C GLY A 129 -8.05 0.25 -5.85
N ASN A 130 -7.02 0.25 -5.03
CA ASN A 130 -6.33 -0.99 -4.64
C ASN A 130 -6.99 -1.63 -3.44
N VAL A 131 -6.83 -2.94 -3.31
CA VAL A 131 -7.40 -3.71 -2.21
C VAL A 131 -6.35 -3.86 -1.11
N VAL A 132 -6.74 -3.57 0.13
CA VAL A 132 -5.85 -3.74 1.28
C VAL A 132 -6.50 -4.73 2.24
N GLY A 133 -5.81 -5.84 2.50
CA GLY A 133 -6.22 -6.83 3.48
C GLY A 133 -5.40 -6.67 4.75
N PHE A 134 -6.07 -6.81 5.88
CA PHE A 134 -5.44 -6.78 7.20
C PHE A 134 -5.74 -8.09 7.90
N ALA A 135 -4.72 -8.71 8.48
CA ALA A 135 -4.86 -10.04 9.08
C ALA A 135 -4.10 -10.14 10.39
N ALA A 136 -4.74 -10.76 11.39
CA ALA A 136 -4.10 -11.16 12.63
C ALA A 136 -4.14 -12.69 12.70
N PHE A 137 -2.99 -13.33 12.85
CA PHE A 137 -2.92 -14.78 13.01
C PHE A 137 -3.02 -15.13 14.49
N LYS A 138 -3.78 -16.15 14.79
CA LYS A 138 -4.00 -16.63 16.15
C LYS A 138 -2.98 -17.68 16.56
#